data_51f0040f23d24809325befbdf45a0120
#
_entry.id   51f0040f23d24809325befbdf45a0120
#
_cell.length_a   1.000
_cell.length_b   1.000
_cell.length_c   1.000
_cell.angle_alpha   90.00
_cell.angle_beta   90.00
_cell.angle_gamma   90.00
#
_symmetry.space_group_name_H-M   'P 1'
#
loop_
_entity.id
_entity.type
_entity.pdbx_description
1 polymer ?
#
loop_
_entity_poly.entity_id
_entity_poly.type
_entity_poly.pdbx_seq_one_letter_code
_entity_poly.pdbx_strand_id
1 'polypeptide(L)'
;MTGSFVSASRGGVTTNWAIARPPGQTAPLRPVIALHGKGQDAAGVMAGGVEQGLAQAVAAGLPPFAVVAVDGGGSYWHKRVSGEDSGAMVLDELIPMLGEQGLDTSRVGFLGWSMGGYGALLLGSRLGPARTAAICAVSPALWTSPGAAAPGAFDNAQDYNANSVWGQPALASIPLRIDCGTSDPFYSATQQFIAQLPNPPAGGFSPGGHNGEFWSAQLPDELTWMAPLLVA
;
A
#
# COMPACT_ATOMS: atom_id res chain seq x y z
N MET A 1 -3.86 15.01 10.40
CA MET A 1 -5.08 14.70 11.18
C MET A 1 -5.03 13.25 11.59
N THR A 2 -5.44 12.91 12.83
CA THR A 2 -5.43 11.53 13.35
C THR A 2 -6.76 11.20 14.00
N GLY A 3 -7.09 9.92 14.09
CA GLY A 3 -8.28 9.43 14.74
C GLY A 3 -8.27 7.90 14.88
N SER A 4 -9.38 7.35 15.31
CA SER A 4 -9.58 5.90 15.40
C SER A 4 -11.05 5.55 15.17
N PHE A 5 -11.28 4.30 14.82
CA PHE A 5 -12.59 3.67 14.80
C PHE A 5 -12.51 2.23 15.31
N VAL A 6 -13.64 1.68 15.70
CA VAL A 6 -13.74 0.26 16.07
C VAL A 6 -14.05 -0.53 14.81
N SER A 7 -13.09 -1.34 14.36
CA SER A 7 -13.24 -2.11 13.12
C SER A 7 -14.02 -3.41 13.35
N ALA A 8 -15.17 -3.55 12.73
CA ALA A 8 -15.94 -4.79 12.73
C ALA A 8 -15.20 -5.91 11.99
N SER A 9 -14.58 -5.59 10.86
CA SER A 9 -13.78 -6.53 10.05
C SER A 9 -12.55 -7.06 10.79
N ARG A 10 -12.04 -6.31 11.77
CA ARG A 10 -10.95 -6.75 12.64
C ARG A 10 -11.42 -7.31 13.99
N GLY A 11 -12.69 -7.72 14.09
CA GLY A 11 -13.23 -8.33 15.32
C GLY A 11 -13.43 -7.35 16.48
N GLY A 12 -13.71 -6.08 16.21
CA GLY A 12 -13.94 -5.05 17.23
C GLY A 12 -12.67 -4.37 17.75
N VAL A 13 -11.54 -4.53 17.06
CA VAL A 13 -10.29 -3.89 17.44
C VAL A 13 -10.33 -2.39 17.13
N THR A 14 -9.95 -1.56 18.11
CA THR A 14 -9.71 -0.12 17.89
C THR A 14 -8.56 0.05 16.89
N THR A 15 -8.86 0.71 15.79
CA THR A 15 -7.97 0.87 14.65
C THR A 15 -7.65 2.35 14.47
N ASN A 16 -6.38 2.71 14.67
CA ASN A 16 -5.94 4.09 14.49
C ASN A 16 -5.66 4.38 13.02
N TRP A 17 -5.85 5.65 12.64
CA TRP A 17 -5.53 6.15 11.32
C TRP A 17 -4.92 7.55 11.39
N ALA A 18 -4.20 7.91 10.35
CA ALA A 18 -3.63 9.24 10.17
C ALA A 18 -3.79 9.70 8.71
N ILE A 19 -4.07 10.99 8.52
CA ILE A 19 -4.17 11.63 7.21
C ILE A 19 -3.18 12.79 7.16
N ALA A 20 -2.26 12.75 6.21
CA ALA A 20 -1.40 13.85 5.83
C ALA A 20 -1.99 14.56 4.59
N ARG A 21 -2.10 15.88 4.66
CA ARG A 21 -2.53 16.74 3.54
C ARG A 21 -1.49 17.83 3.31
N PRO A 22 -1.21 18.20 2.06
CA PRO A 22 -0.40 19.38 1.80
C PRO A 22 -1.04 20.64 2.39
N PRO A 23 -0.26 21.58 2.92
CA PRO A 23 -0.80 22.79 3.51
C PRO A 23 -1.55 23.64 2.47
N GLY A 24 -2.62 24.33 2.93
CA GLY A 24 -3.41 25.25 2.12
C GLY A 24 -4.41 24.59 1.15
N GLN A 25 -4.51 23.26 1.13
CA GLN A 25 -5.47 22.55 0.26
C GLN A 25 -6.82 22.40 0.95
N THR A 26 -7.87 22.98 0.35
CA THR A 26 -9.26 22.94 0.86
C THR A 26 -10.18 22.07 -0.01
N ALA A 27 -9.80 21.81 -1.27
CA ALA A 27 -10.56 20.94 -2.15
C ALA A 27 -10.47 19.46 -1.68
N PRO A 28 -11.47 18.61 -2.01
CA PRO A 28 -11.36 17.18 -1.82
C PRO A 28 -10.15 16.61 -2.57
N LEU A 29 -9.25 15.96 -1.84
CA LEU A 29 -8.05 15.33 -2.40
C LEU A 29 -8.29 13.83 -2.51
N ARG A 30 -7.79 13.21 -3.60
CA ARG A 30 -7.75 11.75 -3.69
C ARG A 30 -6.67 11.20 -2.75
N PRO A 31 -6.96 10.13 -2.00
CA PRO A 31 -6.01 9.55 -1.07
C PRO A 31 -5.11 8.51 -1.73
N VAL A 32 -3.86 8.46 -1.28
CA VAL A 32 -3.00 7.30 -1.32
C VAL A 32 -3.10 6.60 0.04
N ILE A 33 -3.53 5.34 0.05
CA ILE A 33 -3.59 4.53 1.25
C ILE A 33 -2.24 3.84 1.43
N ALA A 34 -1.49 4.26 2.44
CA ALA A 34 -0.16 3.76 2.76
C ALA A 34 -0.25 2.64 3.81
N LEU A 35 0.16 1.45 3.40
CA LEU A 35 0.08 0.21 4.16
C LEU A 35 1.43 -0.12 4.80
N HIS A 36 1.45 -0.23 6.12
CA HIS A 36 2.67 -0.49 6.88
C HIS A 36 3.20 -1.92 6.74
N GLY A 37 4.48 -2.11 7.02
CA GLY A 37 5.13 -3.41 7.13
C GLY A 37 4.76 -4.14 8.44
N LYS A 38 5.11 -5.44 8.53
CA LYS A 38 4.83 -6.24 9.73
C LYS A 38 5.48 -5.63 10.96
N GLY A 39 4.71 -5.49 12.04
CA GLY A 39 5.17 -4.93 13.30
C GLY A 39 5.23 -3.40 13.36
N GLN A 40 4.74 -2.73 12.32
CA GLN A 40 4.57 -1.27 12.27
C GLN A 40 3.09 -0.89 12.43
N ASP A 41 2.80 0.42 12.36
CA ASP A 41 1.48 1.01 12.51
C ASP A 41 1.35 2.29 11.66
N ALA A 42 0.20 2.95 11.75
CA ALA A 42 -0.08 4.19 11.03
C ALA A 42 0.87 5.34 11.44
N ALA A 43 1.25 5.41 12.71
CA ALA A 43 2.17 6.44 13.20
C ALA A 43 3.58 6.25 12.61
N GLY A 44 4.04 5.00 12.52
CA GLY A 44 5.32 4.64 11.89
C GLY A 44 5.37 5.02 10.42
N VAL A 45 4.28 4.81 9.68
CA VAL A 45 4.17 5.26 8.27
C VAL A 45 4.35 6.77 8.17
N MET A 46 3.63 7.54 8.98
CA MET A 46 3.72 9.01 8.94
C MET A 46 5.10 9.53 9.35
N ALA A 47 5.74 8.88 10.32
CA ALA A 47 7.11 9.22 10.75
C ALA A 47 8.17 8.95 9.67
N GLY A 48 7.85 8.15 8.64
CA GLY A 48 8.74 7.81 7.52
C GLY A 48 9.00 8.93 6.50
N GLY A 49 8.52 10.16 6.74
CA GLY A 49 8.79 11.32 5.88
C GLY A 49 7.65 11.69 4.92
N VAL A 50 6.45 11.13 5.12
CA VAL A 50 5.28 11.34 4.24
C VAL A 50 4.92 12.82 4.10
N GLU A 51 4.85 13.57 5.20
CA GLU A 51 4.48 15.00 5.15
C GLU A 51 5.52 15.83 4.39
N GLN A 52 6.79 15.52 4.59
CA GLN A 52 7.88 16.17 3.86
C GLN A 52 7.83 15.86 2.36
N GLY A 53 7.62 14.60 2.00
CA GLY A 53 7.48 14.18 0.60
C GLY A 53 6.30 14.83 -0.11
N LEU A 54 5.14 14.92 0.55
CA LEU A 54 3.98 15.64 0.03
C LEU A 54 4.26 17.13 -0.18
N ALA A 55 4.90 17.79 0.80
CA ALA A 55 5.26 19.20 0.68
C ALA A 55 6.24 19.45 -0.48
N GLN A 56 7.22 18.57 -0.68
CA GLN A 56 8.16 18.62 -1.79
C GLN A 56 7.46 18.44 -3.15
N ALA A 57 6.55 17.46 -3.26
CA ALA A 57 5.79 17.22 -4.49
C ALA A 57 4.97 18.45 -4.90
N VAL A 58 4.27 19.08 -3.96
CA VAL A 58 3.48 20.29 -4.22
C VAL A 58 4.38 21.49 -4.55
N ALA A 59 5.51 21.66 -3.86
CA ALA A 59 6.47 22.71 -4.16
C ALA A 59 7.10 22.56 -5.57
N ALA A 60 7.19 21.33 -6.08
CA ALA A 60 7.61 21.02 -7.44
C ALA A 60 6.49 21.22 -8.48
N GLY A 61 5.30 21.70 -8.08
CA GLY A 61 4.17 21.96 -8.98
C GLY A 61 3.35 20.72 -9.35
N LEU A 62 3.52 19.62 -8.63
CA LEU A 62 2.72 18.41 -8.85
C LEU A 62 1.30 18.56 -8.26
N PRO A 63 0.30 17.85 -8.82
CA PRO A 63 -1.05 17.85 -8.28
C PRO A 63 -1.07 17.41 -6.82
N PRO A 64 -1.80 18.12 -5.93
CA PRO A 64 -1.89 17.76 -4.53
C PRO A 64 -2.76 16.51 -4.33
N PHE A 65 -2.39 15.67 -3.38
CA PHE A 65 -3.14 14.50 -2.92
C PHE A 65 -2.95 14.31 -1.41
N ALA A 66 -3.71 13.42 -0.81
CA ALA A 66 -3.56 13.07 0.60
C ALA A 66 -2.86 11.71 0.74
N VAL A 67 -2.11 11.51 1.82
CA VAL A 67 -1.64 10.17 2.22
C VAL A 67 -2.37 9.77 3.50
N VAL A 68 -2.90 8.56 3.51
CA VAL A 68 -3.65 7.98 4.62
C VAL A 68 -2.94 6.72 5.09
N ALA A 69 -2.64 6.63 6.37
CA ALA A 69 -2.14 5.42 7.01
C ALA A 69 -3.17 4.87 7.98
N VAL A 70 -3.18 3.55 8.18
CA VAL A 70 -4.10 2.85 9.07
C VAL A 70 -3.42 1.66 9.73
N ASP A 71 -3.78 1.35 10.97
CA ASP A 71 -3.31 0.16 11.68
C ASP A 71 -3.94 -1.11 11.10
N GLY A 72 -3.14 -1.94 10.45
CA GLY A 72 -3.58 -3.22 9.87
C GLY A 72 -3.23 -4.46 10.69
N GLY A 73 -2.47 -4.29 11.78
CA GLY A 73 -1.95 -5.43 12.56
C GLY A 73 -0.95 -6.27 11.76
N GLY A 74 -0.96 -7.58 12.00
CA GLY A 74 -0.02 -8.53 11.37
C GLY A 74 -0.66 -9.52 10.41
N SER A 75 -1.89 -9.26 9.95
CA SER A 75 -2.70 -10.19 9.16
C SER A 75 -2.33 -10.27 7.67
N TYR A 76 -1.32 -9.54 7.20
CA TYR A 76 -0.93 -9.44 5.79
C TYR A 76 -2.06 -8.90 4.89
N TRP A 77 -2.89 -8.01 5.43
CA TRP A 77 -3.93 -7.30 4.68
C TRP A 77 -4.98 -8.21 4.02
N HIS A 78 -5.22 -9.38 4.61
CA HIS A 78 -6.28 -10.31 4.17
C HIS A 78 -6.94 -11.01 5.36
N LYS A 79 -8.06 -11.66 5.07
CA LYS A 79 -8.83 -12.41 6.07
C LYS A 79 -8.03 -13.59 6.60
N ARG A 80 -8.05 -13.74 7.92
CA ARG A 80 -7.40 -14.85 8.64
C ARG A 80 -8.43 -15.82 9.21
N VAL A 81 -8.00 -17.02 9.50
CA VAL A 81 -8.85 -18.03 10.18
C VAL A 81 -9.36 -17.56 11.54
N SER A 82 -8.66 -16.64 12.19
CA SER A 82 -9.09 -15.95 13.42
C SER A 82 -10.34 -15.10 13.24
N GLY A 83 -10.72 -14.79 12.01
CA GLY A 83 -11.80 -13.86 11.67
C GLY A 83 -11.34 -12.43 11.45
N GLU A 84 -10.11 -12.06 11.80
CA GLU A 84 -9.55 -10.74 11.50
C GLU A 84 -9.36 -10.59 9.99
N ASP A 85 -9.87 -9.48 9.44
CA ASP A 85 -9.75 -9.13 8.02
C ASP A 85 -9.34 -7.66 7.86
N SER A 86 -8.04 -7.38 7.86
CA SER A 86 -7.54 -6.01 7.66
C SER A 86 -7.70 -5.53 6.21
N GLY A 87 -7.87 -6.43 5.25
CA GLY A 87 -8.19 -6.07 3.87
C GLY A 87 -9.61 -5.53 3.74
N ALA A 88 -10.60 -6.24 4.29
CA ALA A 88 -11.98 -5.74 4.35
C ALA A 88 -12.08 -4.45 5.18
N MET A 89 -11.33 -4.33 6.28
CA MET A 89 -11.25 -3.08 7.04
C MET A 89 -10.84 -1.89 6.15
N VAL A 90 -9.83 -2.06 5.29
CA VAL A 90 -9.41 -0.98 4.37
C VAL A 90 -10.48 -0.70 3.32
N LEU A 91 -11.01 -1.72 2.66
CA LEU A 91 -11.90 -1.55 1.51
C LEU A 91 -13.32 -1.13 1.90
N ASP A 92 -13.85 -1.67 3.00
CA ASP A 92 -15.26 -1.57 3.37
C ASP A 92 -15.52 -0.63 4.55
N GLU A 93 -14.50 -0.27 5.34
CA GLU A 93 -14.63 0.61 6.50
C GLU A 93 -13.80 1.89 6.33
N LEU A 94 -12.49 1.79 6.06
CA LEU A 94 -11.61 2.96 5.95
C LEU A 94 -11.98 3.84 4.74
N ILE A 95 -12.04 3.27 3.53
CA ILE A 95 -12.33 4.05 2.31
C ILE A 95 -13.66 4.83 2.42
N PRO A 96 -14.79 4.25 2.86
CA PRO A 96 -16.02 5.00 3.11
C PRO A 96 -15.83 6.12 4.13
N MET A 97 -15.19 5.84 5.27
CA MET A 97 -14.92 6.83 6.32
C MET A 97 -14.09 8.01 5.79
N LEU A 98 -13.12 7.77 4.90
CA LEU A 98 -12.32 8.84 4.29
C LEU A 98 -13.18 9.82 3.46
N GLY A 99 -14.24 9.35 2.82
CA GLY A 99 -15.23 10.20 2.15
C GLY A 99 -15.93 11.15 3.15
N GLU A 100 -16.28 10.64 4.32
CA GLU A 100 -16.86 11.45 5.41
C GLU A 100 -15.86 12.48 5.97
N GLN A 101 -14.55 12.19 5.88
CA GLN A 101 -13.48 13.12 6.22
C GLN A 101 -13.16 14.13 5.10
N GLY A 102 -13.95 14.17 4.03
CA GLY A 102 -13.84 15.14 2.92
C GLY A 102 -12.72 14.80 1.92
N LEU A 103 -12.38 13.54 1.76
CA LEU A 103 -11.52 13.06 0.67
C LEU A 103 -12.35 12.58 -0.52
N ASP A 104 -11.82 12.71 -1.74
CA ASP A 104 -12.42 12.10 -2.94
C ASP A 104 -11.97 10.63 -3.03
N THR A 105 -12.84 9.73 -2.58
CA THR A 105 -12.61 8.28 -2.60
C THR A 105 -13.14 7.59 -3.86
N SER A 106 -13.50 8.33 -4.90
CA SER A 106 -13.94 7.77 -6.18
C SER A 106 -12.85 6.89 -6.81
N ARG A 107 -11.60 7.31 -6.70
CA ARG A 107 -10.39 6.52 -7.01
C ARG A 107 -9.34 6.75 -5.94
N VAL A 108 -8.62 5.70 -5.56
CA VAL A 108 -7.57 5.76 -4.53
C VAL A 108 -6.26 5.17 -5.05
N GLY A 109 -5.13 5.64 -4.55
CA GLY A 109 -3.84 4.98 -4.72
C GLY A 109 -3.53 4.04 -3.57
N PHE A 110 -2.66 3.07 -3.79
CA PHE A 110 -2.08 2.23 -2.75
C PHE A 110 -0.56 2.34 -2.77
N LEU A 111 0.02 2.52 -1.60
CA LEU A 111 1.46 2.52 -1.36
C LEU A 111 1.74 1.58 -0.19
N GLY A 112 2.83 0.84 -0.20
CA GLY A 112 3.17 0.03 0.98
C GLY A 112 4.54 -0.62 0.90
N TRP A 113 5.06 -0.96 2.07
CA TRP A 113 6.39 -1.54 2.26
C TRP A 113 6.29 -2.95 2.83
N SER A 114 7.08 -3.90 2.33
CA SER A 114 7.13 -5.27 2.84
C SER A 114 5.75 -5.94 2.83
N MET A 115 5.21 -6.30 3.99
CA MET A 115 3.82 -6.76 4.16
C MET A 115 2.82 -5.78 3.53
N GLY A 116 3.05 -4.46 3.69
CA GLY A 116 2.23 -3.42 3.06
C GLY A 116 2.39 -3.36 1.55
N GLY A 117 3.57 -3.64 1.01
CA GLY A 117 3.80 -3.74 -0.43
C GLY A 117 3.01 -4.89 -1.07
N TYR A 118 3.00 -6.05 -0.41
CA TYR A 118 2.11 -7.15 -0.76
C TYR A 118 0.64 -6.72 -0.64
N GLY A 119 0.26 -6.06 0.46
CA GLY A 119 -1.10 -5.55 0.68
C GLY A 119 -1.54 -4.55 -0.40
N ALA A 120 -0.67 -3.67 -0.84
CA ALA A 120 -0.96 -2.70 -1.92
C ALA A 120 -1.30 -3.41 -3.24
N LEU A 121 -0.53 -4.43 -3.62
CA LEU A 121 -0.81 -5.27 -4.78
C LEU A 121 -2.15 -6.01 -4.64
N LEU A 122 -2.40 -6.61 -3.47
CA LEU A 122 -3.61 -7.38 -3.19
C LEU A 122 -4.86 -6.49 -3.19
N LEU A 123 -4.86 -5.43 -2.40
CA LEU A 123 -6.05 -4.58 -2.24
C LEU A 123 -6.33 -3.74 -3.48
N GLY A 124 -5.28 -3.22 -4.13
CA GLY A 124 -5.44 -2.50 -5.38
C GLY A 124 -6.02 -3.38 -6.49
N SER A 125 -5.58 -4.64 -6.62
CA SER A 125 -6.17 -5.56 -7.58
C SER A 125 -7.61 -5.96 -7.25
N ARG A 126 -7.95 -6.11 -5.96
CA ARG A 126 -9.32 -6.41 -5.51
C ARG A 126 -10.28 -5.24 -5.72
N LEU A 127 -9.86 -4.03 -5.45
CA LEU A 127 -10.65 -2.82 -5.70
C LEU A 127 -10.87 -2.60 -7.20
N GLY A 128 -9.93 -3.06 -8.01
CA GLY A 128 -9.97 -3.09 -9.47
C GLY A 128 -9.58 -1.77 -10.15
N PRO A 129 -9.34 -1.81 -11.48
CA PRO A 129 -8.76 -0.70 -12.23
C PRO A 129 -9.67 0.54 -12.32
N ALA A 130 -10.99 0.37 -12.17
CA ALA A 130 -11.92 1.51 -12.18
C ALA A 130 -11.76 2.41 -10.94
N ARG A 131 -11.39 1.85 -9.80
CA ARG A 131 -11.27 2.55 -8.52
C ARG A 131 -9.84 2.68 -8.00
N THR A 132 -8.89 1.92 -8.56
CA THR A 132 -7.47 2.01 -8.20
C THR A 132 -6.75 2.91 -9.20
N ALA A 133 -6.27 4.06 -8.74
CA ALA A 133 -5.55 5.03 -9.57
C ALA A 133 -4.12 4.58 -9.87
N ALA A 134 -3.43 4.05 -8.86
CA ALA A 134 -2.06 3.55 -8.96
C ALA A 134 -1.73 2.64 -7.78
N ILE A 135 -0.76 1.76 -7.98
CA ILE A 135 -0.17 0.92 -6.93
C ILE A 135 1.35 1.15 -6.91
N CYS A 136 1.90 1.46 -5.74
CA CYS A 136 3.33 1.51 -5.49
C CYS A 136 3.70 0.46 -4.43
N ALA A 137 4.40 -0.60 -4.82
CA ALA A 137 4.80 -1.69 -3.95
C ALA A 137 6.31 -1.68 -3.72
N VAL A 138 6.72 -1.41 -2.49
CA VAL A 138 8.13 -1.25 -2.12
C VAL A 138 8.59 -2.46 -1.33
N SER A 139 9.68 -3.11 -1.80
CA SER A 139 10.18 -4.35 -1.17
C SER A 139 9.05 -5.34 -0.83
N PRO A 140 8.10 -5.62 -1.74
CA PRO A 140 6.90 -6.35 -1.40
C PRO A 140 7.21 -7.76 -0.88
N ALA A 141 6.54 -8.17 0.19
CA ALA A 141 6.69 -9.50 0.77
C ALA A 141 6.09 -10.56 -0.15
N LEU A 142 6.85 -11.01 -1.12
CA LEU A 142 6.45 -11.96 -2.15
C LEU A 142 7.11 -13.33 -1.93
N TRP A 143 6.34 -14.38 -2.12
CA TRP A 143 6.81 -15.77 -2.13
C TRP A 143 6.27 -16.48 -3.35
N THR A 144 7.06 -17.35 -3.92
CA THR A 144 6.75 -18.08 -5.16
C THR A 144 5.92 -19.35 -4.92
N SER A 145 5.77 -19.75 -3.65
CA SER A 145 4.97 -20.91 -3.25
C SER A 145 4.51 -20.80 -1.80
N PRO A 146 3.45 -21.54 -1.41
CA PRO A 146 3.00 -21.58 -0.01
C PRO A 146 4.09 -22.03 0.97
N GLY A 147 4.92 -23.00 0.55
CA GLY A 147 6.00 -23.53 1.39
C GLY A 147 7.18 -22.58 1.60
N ALA A 148 7.31 -21.55 0.76
CA ALA A 148 8.34 -20.53 0.91
C ALA A 148 7.87 -19.36 1.79
N ALA A 149 6.56 -19.24 2.05
CA ALA A 149 5.99 -18.12 2.80
C ALA A 149 6.49 -18.11 4.25
N ALA A 150 6.74 -16.91 4.77
CA ALA A 150 7.15 -16.75 6.16
C ALA A 150 6.06 -17.25 7.12
N PRO A 151 6.43 -17.84 8.25
CA PRO A 151 5.48 -18.26 9.27
C PRO A 151 4.53 -17.11 9.68
N GLY A 152 3.23 -17.40 9.65
CA GLY A 152 2.20 -16.41 9.98
C GLY A 152 1.83 -15.44 8.87
N ALA A 153 2.43 -15.53 7.68
CA ALA A 153 2.00 -14.74 6.53
C ALA A 153 0.64 -15.21 5.99
N PHE A 154 0.43 -16.53 5.98
CA PHE A 154 -0.81 -17.20 5.57
C PHE A 154 -1.16 -18.30 6.57
N ASP A 155 -2.43 -18.65 6.67
CA ASP A 155 -2.88 -19.71 7.58
C ASP A 155 -2.50 -21.12 7.05
N ASN A 156 -2.53 -21.29 5.74
CA ASN A 156 -2.19 -22.53 5.04
C ASN A 156 -2.01 -22.29 3.54
N ALA A 157 -1.75 -23.34 2.76
CA ALA A 157 -1.58 -23.26 1.31
C ALA A 157 -2.85 -22.80 0.56
N GLN A 158 -4.04 -23.13 1.05
CA GLN A 158 -5.29 -22.66 0.45
C GLN A 158 -5.45 -21.16 0.65
N ASP A 159 -5.14 -20.66 1.82
CA ASP A 159 -5.15 -19.22 2.14
C ASP A 159 -4.15 -18.45 1.28
N TYR A 160 -2.92 -18.97 1.12
CA TYR A 160 -1.92 -18.40 0.19
C TYR A 160 -2.47 -18.30 -1.24
N ASN A 161 -3.08 -19.37 -1.76
CA ASN A 161 -3.62 -19.37 -3.12
C ASN A 161 -4.80 -18.41 -3.29
N ALA A 162 -5.68 -18.32 -2.29
CA ALA A 162 -6.84 -17.42 -2.30
C ALA A 162 -6.45 -15.92 -2.23
N ASN A 163 -5.28 -15.63 -1.66
CA ASN A 163 -4.76 -14.28 -1.48
C ASN A 163 -3.50 -14.01 -2.33
N SER A 164 -3.25 -14.84 -3.34
CA SER A 164 -2.10 -14.68 -4.22
C SER A 164 -2.22 -13.42 -5.07
N VAL A 165 -1.15 -12.66 -5.15
CA VAL A 165 -1.03 -11.50 -6.06
C VAL A 165 -0.46 -11.89 -7.43
N TRP A 166 0.03 -13.13 -7.55
CA TRP A 166 0.57 -13.66 -8.80
C TRP A 166 -0.53 -13.90 -9.82
N GLY A 167 -0.32 -13.45 -11.06
CA GLY A 167 -1.25 -13.65 -12.16
C GLY A 167 -2.58 -12.91 -12.04
N GLN A 168 -2.67 -11.87 -11.19
CA GLN A 168 -3.89 -11.08 -11.03
C GLN A 168 -4.17 -10.23 -12.28
N PRO A 169 -5.29 -10.46 -13.00
CA PRO A 169 -5.57 -9.77 -14.26
C PRO A 169 -5.71 -8.25 -14.11
N ALA A 170 -6.20 -7.78 -12.98
CA ALA A 170 -6.40 -6.36 -12.71
C ALA A 170 -5.09 -5.56 -12.78
N LEU A 171 -3.95 -6.18 -12.42
CA LEU A 171 -2.64 -5.52 -12.46
C LEU A 171 -2.19 -5.16 -13.88
N ALA A 172 -2.77 -5.76 -14.92
CA ALA A 172 -2.51 -5.41 -16.32
C ALA A 172 -3.02 -4.00 -16.69
N SER A 173 -4.00 -3.49 -15.96
CA SER A 173 -4.71 -2.23 -16.28
C SER A 173 -4.56 -1.15 -15.22
N ILE A 174 -3.78 -1.41 -14.17
CA ILE A 174 -3.51 -0.45 -13.10
C ILE A 174 -2.07 0.03 -13.25
N PRO A 175 -1.80 1.36 -13.26
CA PRO A 175 -0.44 1.89 -13.17
C PRO A 175 0.27 1.30 -11.95
N LEU A 176 1.44 0.68 -12.18
CA LEU A 176 2.19 -0.05 -11.18
C LEU A 176 3.62 0.45 -11.10
N ARG A 177 4.10 0.71 -9.88
CA ARG A 177 5.50 0.95 -9.55
C ARG A 177 5.96 -0.07 -8.54
N ILE A 178 7.15 -0.62 -8.75
CA ILE A 178 7.79 -1.57 -7.83
C ILE A 178 9.23 -1.13 -7.62
N ASP A 179 9.58 -0.87 -6.36
CA ASP A 179 10.96 -0.59 -5.95
C ASP A 179 11.44 -1.67 -4.99
N CYS A 180 12.66 -2.20 -5.18
CA CYS A 180 13.22 -3.21 -4.31
C CYS A 180 14.76 -3.10 -4.25
N GLY A 181 15.31 -3.26 -3.05
CA GLY A 181 16.75 -3.26 -2.85
C GLY A 181 17.42 -4.50 -3.44
N THR A 182 18.62 -4.35 -4.01
CA THR A 182 19.37 -5.49 -4.58
C THR A 182 19.89 -6.47 -3.53
N SER A 183 19.92 -6.07 -2.25
CA SER A 183 20.26 -6.92 -1.10
C SER A 183 19.02 -7.30 -0.27
N ASP A 184 17.82 -7.06 -0.78
CA ASP A 184 16.56 -7.41 -0.13
C ASP A 184 16.28 -8.92 -0.24
N PRO A 185 15.84 -9.62 0.81
CA PRO A 185 15.48 -11.04 0.73
C PRO A 185 14.35 -11.33 -0.27
N PHE A 186 13.51 -10.36 -0.60
CA PHE A 186 12.47 -10.49 -1.62
C PHE A 186 12.92 -10.13 -3.04
N TYR A 187 14.19 -9.75 -3.25
CA TYR A 187 14.72 -9.34 -4.54
C TYR A 187 14.43 -10.35 -5.66
N SER A 188 14.78 -11.61 -5.46
CA SER A 188 14.57 -12.67 -6.46
C SER A 188 13.09 -12.94 -6.75
N ALA A 189 12.24 -12.96 -5.72
CA ALA A 189 10.80 -13.12 -5.90
C ALA A 189 10.18 -11.91 -6.63
N THR A 190 10.65 -10.70 -6.33
CA THR A 190 10.21 -9.46 -6.99
C THR A 190 10.62 -9.46 -8.48
N GLN A 191 11.82 -9.91 -8.82
CA GLN A 191 12.24 -10.07 -10.22
C GLN A 191 11.32 -11.05 -10.98
N GLN A 192 11.02 -12.21 -10.38
CA GLN A 192 10.12 -13.19 -10.97
C GLN A 192 8.69 -12.64 -11.12
N PHE A 193 8.22 -11.87 -10.14
CA PHE A 193 6.92 -11.21 -10.20
C PHE A 193 6.84 -10.21 -11.37
N ILE A 194 7.83 -9.32 -11.48
CA ILE A 194 7.90 -8.34 -12.58
C ILE A 194 7.95 -9.02 -13.94
N ALA A 195 8.71 -10.12 -14.06
CA ALA A 195 8.82 -10.87 -15.32
C ALA A 195 7.49 -11.50 -15.80
N GLN A 196 6.51 -11.67 -14.92
CA GLN A 196 5.18 -12.20 -15.25
C GLN A 196 4.13 -11.11 -15.54
N LEU A 197 4.46 -9.85 -15.26
CA LEU A 197 3.54 -8.75 -15.54
C LEU A 197 3.42 -8.51 -17.05
N PRO A 198 2.21 -8.28 -17.57
CA PRO A 198 2.00 -8.01 -18.99
C PRO A 198 2.62 -6.69 -19.44
N ASN A 199 2.77 -5.74 -18.52
CA ASN A 199 3.41 -4.44 -18.73
C ASN A 199 4.51 -4.24 -17.70
N PRO A 200 5.69 -3.73 -18.07
CA PRO A 200 6.74 -3.42 -17.11
C PRO A 200 6.28 -2.33 -16.15
N PRO A 201 6.47 -2.50 -14.83
CA PRO A 201 6.15 -1.45 -13.87
C PRO A 201 7.17 -0.31 -13.94
N ALA A 202 6.79 0.87 -13.45
CA ALA A 202 7.76 1.91 -13.10
C ALA A 202 8.62 1.48 -11.88
N GLY A 203 9.66 2.27 -11.55
CA GLY A 203 10.59 1.94 -10.47
C GLY A 203 11.68 0.98 -10.91
N GLY A 204 12.10 0.11 -10.03
CA GLY A 204 13.12 -0.89 -10.33
C GLY A 204 13.94 -1.32 -9.13
N PHE A 205 15.19 -1.72 -9.41
CA PHE A 205 16.12 -2.24 -8.41
C PHE A 205 17.27 -1.26 -8.21
N SER A 206 17.57 -0.94 -6.94
CA SER A 206 18.69 -0.09 -6.57
C SER A 206 19.45 -0.66 -5.36
N PRO A 207 20.69 -0.25 -5.11
CA PRO A 207 21.44 -0.70 -3.93
C PRO A 207 20.66 -0.41 -2.64
N GLY A 208 20.51 -1.43 -1.79
CA GLY A 208 19.80 -1.34 -0.51
C GLY A 208 19.29 -2.68 -0.04
N GLY A 209 18.82 -2.73 1.20
CA GLY A 209 18.26 -3.91 1.85
C GLY A 209 16.81 -3.73 2.25
N HIS A 210 16.28 -4.68 3.02
CA HIS A 210 14.90 -4.68 3.52
C HIS A 210 14.80 -3.85 4.81
N ASN A 211 14.84 -2.52 4.70
CA ASN A 211 14.89 -1.63 5.87
C ASN A 211 14.32 -0.23 5.58
N GLY A 212 14.06 0.51 6.67
CA GLY A 212 13.49 1.86 6.60
C GLY A 212 14.39 2.89 5.91
N GLU A 213 15.71 2.71 5.91
CA GLU A 213 16.63 3.59 5.19
C GLU A 213 16.37 3.52 3.68
N PHE A 214 16.28 2.31 3.13
CA PHE A 214 15.95 2.11 1.72
C PHE A 214 14.57 2.70 1.40
N TRP A 215 13.56 2.37 2.18
CA TRP A 215 12.18 2.81 1.92
C TRP A 215 12.01 4.33 1.99
N SER A 216 12.61 4.98 2.99
CA SER A 216 12.57 6.43 3.12
C SER A 216 13.30 7.15 1.99
N ALA A 217 14.36 6.54 1.45
CA ALA A 217 15.10 7.09 0.30
C ALA A 217 14.28 7.05 -1.00
N GLN A 218 13.40 6.05 -1.19
CA GLN A 218 12.57 5.93 -2.39
C GLN A 218 11.29 6.79 -2.32
N LEU A 219 10.81 7.10 -1.13
CA LEU A 219 9.52 7.75 -0.90
C LEU A 219 9.27 9.04 -1.71
N PRO A 220 10.23 9.97 -1.87
CA PRO A 220 10.02 11.17 -2.70
C PRO A 220 9.70 10.85 -4.15
N ASP A 221 10.40 9.91 -4.75
CA ASP A 221 10.18 9.49 -6.14
C ASP A 221 8.86 8.74 -6.30
N GLU A 222 8.48 7.94 -5.32
CA GLU A 222 7.21 7.22 -5.26
C GLU A 222 6.02 8.19 -5.23
N LEU A 223 6.05 9.19 -4.34
CA LEU A 223 5.01 10.21 -4.24
C LEU A 223 4.94 11.09 -5.49
N THR A 224 6.10 11.44 -6.06
CA THR A 224 6.20 12.18 -7.32
C THR A 224 5.55 11.41 -8.47
N TRP A 225 5.81 10.11 -8.56
CA TRP A 225 5.23 9.25 -9.58
C TRP A 225 3.71 9.08 -9.42
N MET A 226 3.21 9.00 -8.18
CA MET A 226 1.77 8.82 -7.91
C MET A 226 0.94 10.06 -8.19
N ALA A 227 1.48 11.26 -7.95
CA ALA A 227 0.74 12.52 -8.00
C ALA A 227 -0.09 12.74 -9.28
N PRO A 228 0.45 12.63 -10.50
CA PRO A 228 -0.32 12.82 -11.73
C PRO A 228 -1.38 11.73 -11.96
N LEU A 229 -1.16 10.51 -11.46
CA LEU A 229 -2.07 9.38 -11.63
C LEU A 229 -3.33 9.49 -10.78
N LEU A 230 -3.28 10.25 -9.69
CA LEU A 230 -4.42 10.48 -8.82
C LEU A 230 -5.43 11.49 -9.40
N VAL A 231 -5.03 12.32 -10.35
CA VAL A 231 -5.91 13.33 -10.99
C VAL A 231 -6.33 12.95 -12.42
N ALA A 232 -5.80 11.84 -12.92
CA ALA A 232 -6.13 11.31 -14.24
C ALA A 232 -7.51 10.63 -14.28
#